data_7b6af4d427674656559d86a89be39e86
#
_entry.id   7b6af4d427674656559d86a89be39e86
#
_cell.length_a   1.000
_cell.length_b   1.000
_cell.length_c   1.000
_cell.angle_alpha   90.00
_cell.angle_beta   90.00
_cell.angle_gamma   90.00
#
_symmetry.space_group_name_H-M   'P 1'
#
loop_
_entity.id
_entity.type
_entity.pdbx_description
1 polymer ?
#
loop_
_entity_poly.entity_id
_entity_poly.type
_entity_poly.pdbx_seq_one_letter_code
_entity_poly.pdbx_strand_id
1 'polypeptide(L)'
;MENRALATAEVAPEEAATLTLADVRAAAARISGQVVRTPTLYSKTLSKITGAEIWLKFENLQFTAAYKERGALNKLMLLSEAEKARGVIAASAGNHAQGLAYHGARLGVPVTIVMPKTTPFVKVQHTRDFGATVI
;
A
#
# COMPACT_ATOMS: atom_id res chain seq x y z
N MET A 1 -23.74 12.61 -35.90
CA MET A 1 -23.18 12.31 -34.56
C MET A 1 -22.34 11.06 -34.68
N GLU A 2 -21.04 11.24 -34.88
CA GLU A 2 -20.10 10.13 -35.09
C GLU A 2 -19.72 9.52 -33.72
N ASN A 3 -20.05 8.26 -33.56
CA ASN A 3 -19.72 7.46 -32.39
C ASN A 3 -18.25 7.03 -32.48
N ARG A 4 -17.36 7.82 -31.91
CA ARG A 4 -15.92 7.51 -31.84
C ARG A 4 -15.69 6.39 -30.84
N ALA A 5 -15.64 5.16 -31.33
CA ALA A 5 -15.26 4.00 -30.54
C ALA A 5 -13.87 4.21 -29.95
N LEU A 6 -13.79 4.23 -28.63
CA LEU A 6 -12.52 4.20 -27.90
C LEU A 6 -11.87 2.84 -28.17
N ALA A 7 -10.79 2.85 -28.96
CA ALA A 7 -9.95 1.67 -29.13
C ALA A 7 -9.36 1.27 -27.78
N THR A 8 -9.79 0.15 -27.25
CA THR A 8 -9.12 -0.50 -26.13
C THR A 8 -7.78 -1.02 -26.62
N ALA A 9 -6.69 -0.37 -26.22
CA ALA A 9 -5.37 -0.90 -26.43
C ALA A 9 -5.28 -2.24 -25.68
N GLU A 10 -5.15 -3.35 -26.41
CA GLU A 10 -4.76 -4.64 -25.84
C GLU A 10 -3.38 -4.49 -25.24
N VAL A 11 -3.32 -4.43 -23.89
CA VAL A 11 -2.07 -4.55 -23.16
C VAL A 11 -1.66 -6.02 -23.27
N ALA A 12 -0.57 -6.27 -24.00
CA ALA A 12 0.03 -7.61 -24.04
C ALA A 12 0.28 -8.09 -22.60
N PRO A 13 0.05 -9.39 -22.29
CA PRO A 13 0.31 -9.91 -20.97
C PRO A 13 1.81 -9.75 -20.67
N GLU A 14 2.12 -8.81 -19.77
CA GLU A 14 3.45 -8.71 -19.18
C GLU A 14 3.74 -10.06 -18.54
N GLU A 15 4.79 -10.77 -18.95
CA GLU A 15 5.22 -12.01 -18.30
C GLU A 15 5.33 -11.72 -16.81
N ALA A 16 4.48 -12.35 -16.01
CA ALA A 16 4.42 -12.11 -14.57
C ALA A 16 5.79 -12.47 -13.99
N ALA A 17 6.59 -11.45 -13.71
CA ALA A 17 7.90 -11.63 -13.13
C ALA A 17 7.77 -12.46 -11.86
N THR A 18 8.40 -13.65 -11.83
CA THR A 18 8.33 -14.55 -10.68
C THR A 18 9.02 -13.89 -9.49
N LEU A 19 8.25 -13.58 -8.46
CA LEU A 19 8.78 -13.00 -7.23
C LEU A 19 9.74 -13.98 -6.54
N THR A 20 10.97 -13.52 -6.26
CA THR A 20 12.01 -14.32 -5.64
C THR A 20 12.24 -13.95 -4.17
N LEU A 21 12.93 -14.81 -3.42
CA LEU A 21 13.38 -14.47 -2.06
C LEU A 21 14.35 -13.28 -2.06
N ALA A 22 15.14 -13.12 -3.12
CA ALA A 22 16.04 -11.99 -3.26
C ALA A 22 15.28 -10.67 -3.34
N ASP A 23 14.15 -10.62 -4.05
CA ASP A 23 13.28 -9.43 -4.13
C ASP A 23 12.69 -9.07 -2.78
N VAL A 24 12.24 -10.07 -2.02
CA VAL A 24 11.72 -9.86 -0.67
C VAL A 24 12.80 -9.31 0.27
N ARG A 25 14.02 -9.84 0.20
CA ARG A 25 15.16 -9.36 1.00
C ARG A 25 15.56 -7.93 0.62
N ALA A 26 15.59 -7.62 -0.66
CA ALA A 26 15.88 -6.28 -1.16
C ALA A 26 14.81 -5.27 -0.69
N ALA A 27 13.54 -5.64 -0.76
CA ALA A 27 12.45 -4.82 -0.23
C ALA A 27 12.56 -4.62 1.28
N ALA A 28 12.86 -5.67 2.05
CA ALA A 28 13.05 -5.60 3.50
C ALA A 28 14.20 -4.66 3.88
N ALA A 29 15.33 -4.74 3.17
CA ALA A 29 16.46 -3.84 3.38
C ALA A 29 16.09 -2.38 3.08
N ARG A 30 15.36 -2.13 1.97
CA ARG A 30 14.93 -0.80 1.54
C ARG A 30 14.04 -0.10 2.56
N ILE A 31 13.08 -0.80 3.15
CA ILE A 31 12.14 -0.22 4.13
C ILE A 31 12.64 -0.29 5.57
N SER A 32 13.81 -0.83 5.81
CA SER A 32 14.38 -1.02 7.16
C SER A 32 14.46 0.30 7.93
N GLY A 33 14.04 0.29 9.19
CA GLY A 33 14.02 1.48 10.04
C GLY A 33 12.91 2.49 9.75
N GLN A 34 12.13 2.30 8.69
CA GLN A 34 11.05 3.23 8.28
C GLN A 34 9.64 2.68 8.51
N VAL A 35 9.53 1.42 8.85
CA VAL A 35 8.31 0.73 9.29
C VAL A 35 8.56 0.05 10.62
N VAL A 36 7.51 -0.20 11.39
CA VAL A 36 7.64 -0.91 12.67
C VAL A 36 8.02 -2.37 12.41
N ARG A 37 9.05 -2.86 13.09
CA ARG A 37 9.33 -4.30 13.15
C ARG A 37 8.36 -4.94 14.14
N THR A 38 7.18 -5.27 13.66
CA THR A 38 6.11 -5.81 14.49
C THR A 38 6.44 -7.19 15.04
N PRO A 39 6.03 -7.51 16.28
CA PRO A 39 6.25 -8.83 16.86
C PRO A 39 5.45 -9.91 16.12
N THR A 40 5.95 -11.13 16.19
CA THR A 40 5.24 -12.33 15.75
C THR A 40 5.15 -13.28 16.93
N LEU A 41 3.94 -13.59 17.39
CA LEU A 41 3.71 -14.38 18.59
C LEU A 41 2.86 -15.62 18.30
N TYR A 42 3.18 -16.72 18.98
CA TYR A 42 2.40 -17.94 18.92
C TYR A 42 1.04 -17.77 19.61
N SER A 43 -0.03 -18.16 18.95
CA SER A 43 -1.39 -18.10 19.47
C SER A 43 -1.87 -19.49 19.95
N LYS A 44 -1.78 -19.75 21.23
CA LYS A 44 -2.31 -21.00 21.83
C LYS A 44 -3.79 -21.23 21.49
N THR A 45 -4.60 -20.19 21.61
CA THR A 45 -6.04 -20.27 21.40
C THR A 45 -6.38 -20.64 19.96
N LEU A 46 -5.82 -19.92 18.98
CA LEU A 46 -6.08 -20.21 17.56
C LEU A 46 -5.50 -21.55 17.16
N SER A 47 -4.33 -21.91 17.65
CA SER A 47 -3.73 -23.21 17.36
C SER A 47 -4.58 -24.36 17.87
N LYS A 48 -5.18 -24.23 19.07
CA LYS A 48 -6.12 -25.22 19.62
C LYS A 48 -7.40 -25.32 18.78
N ILE A 49 -7.95 -24.21 18.31
CA ILE A 49 -9.17 -24.18 17.52
C ILE A 49 -8.97 -24.81 16.14
N THR A 50 -7.84 -24.52 15.51
CA THR A 50 -7.57 -24.90 14.12
C THR A 50 -6.85 -26.24 13.97
N GLY A 51 -6.24 -26.75 15.03
CA GLY A 51 -5.36 -27.93 14.98
C GLY A 51 -4.00 -27.68 14.30
N ALA A 52 -3.63 -26.44 14.04
CA ALA A 52 -2.39 -26.04 13.38
C ALA A 52 -1.55 -25.10 14.27
N GLU A 53 -0.26 -24.95 13.99
CA GLU A 53 0.56 -23.94 14.67
C GLU A 53 0.26 -22.55 14.07
N ILE A 54 -0.40 -21.69 14.83
CA ILE A 54 -0.77 -20.33 14.40
C ILE A 54 0.15 -19.29 15.06
N TRP A 55 0.84 -18.55 14.23
CA TRP A 55 1.68 -17.41 14.61
C TRP A 55 1.08 -16.11 14.08
N LEU A 56 0.85 -15.15 14.97
CA LEU A 56 0.25 -13.85 14.65
C LEU A 56 1.34 -12.80 14.51
N LYS A 57 1.45 -12.21 13.31
CA LYS A 57 2.28 -11.02 13.08
C LYS A 57 1.41 -9.78 13.22
N PHE A 58 1.71 -8.96 14.23
CA PHE A 58 0.87 -7.84 14.65
C PHE A 58 1.04 -6.59 13.78
N GLU A 59 0.63 -6.64 12.54
CA GLU A 59 0.71 -5.52 11.61
C GLU A 59 -0.27 -4.36 11.93
N ASN A 60 -1.22 -4.57 12.83
CA ASN A 60 -2.02 -3.50 13.43
C ASN A 60 -1.20 -2.52 14.29
N LEU A 61 0.05 -2.83 14.61
CA LEU A 61 0.99 -1.95 15.30
C LEU A 61 1.79 -1.04 14.36
N GLN A 62 1.56 -1.08 13.05
CA GLN A 62 2.10 -0.11 12.11
C GLN A 62 1.45 1.28 12.33
N PHE A 63 2.05 2.35 11.80
CA PHE A 63 1.58 3.73 11.96
C PHE A 63 0.16 3.93 11.42
N THR A 64 -0.20 3.25 10.32
CA THR A 64 -1.56 3.26 9.77
C THR A 64 -2.36 2.00 10.14
N ALA A 65 -1.94 1.29 11.19
CA ALA A 65 -2.57 0.08 11.73
C ALA A 65 -2.75 -1.06 10.69
N ALA A 66 -1.90 -1.15 9.66
CA ALA A 66 -2.01 -2.16 8.62
C ALA A 66 -0.68 -2.47 7.92
N TYR A 67 -0.55 -3.71 7.42
CA TYR A 67 0.64 -4.17 6.68
C TYR A 67 0.87 -3.45 5.34
N LYS A 68 -0.14 -2.74 4.83
CA LYS A 68 -0.07 -2.02 3.54
C LYS A 68 1.03 -0.95 3.49
N GLU A 69 1.45 -0.44 4.62
CA GLU A 69 2.57 0.49 4.72
C GLU A 69 3.85 -0.04 4.09
N ARG A 70 4.15 -1.32 4.28
CA ARG A 70 5.38 -1.96 3.76
C ARG A 70 5.46 -1.86 2.25
N GLY A 71 4.40 -2.27 1.56
CA GLY A 71 4.34 -2.23 0.10
C GLY A 71 4.31 -0.80 -0.44
N ALA A 72 3.53 0.09 0.18
CA ALA A 72 3.45 1.49 -0.20
C ALA A 72 4.83 2.18 -0.11
N LEU A 73 5.49 2.06 1.03
CA LEU A 73 6.84 2.60 1.22
C LEU A 73 7.84 2.01 0.21
N ASN A 74 7.86 0.68 0.07
CA ASN A 74 8.76 0.01 -0.87
C ASN A 74 8.59 0.54 -2.29
N LYS A 75 7.36 0.70 -2.77
CA LYS A 75 7.09 1.24 -4.11
C LYS A 75 7.52 2.70 -4.24
N LEU A 76 7.20 3.55 -3.28
CA LEU A 76 7.57 4.96 -3.30
C LEU A 76 9.09 5.16 -3.33
N MET A 77 9.84 4.33 -2.60
CA MET A 77 11.31 4.38 -2.58
C MET A 77 11.97 3.89 -3.88
N LEU A 78 11.25 3.16 -4.72
CA LEU A 78 11.71 2.72 -6.04
C LEU A 78 11.48 3.75 -7.15
N LEU A 79 10.71 4.79 -6.89
CA LEU A 79 10.43 5.83 -7.88
C LEU A 79 11.70 6.67 -8.11
N SER A 80 11.93 7.02 -9.38
CA SER A 80 12.91 8.04 -9.75
C SER A 80 12.49 9.41 -9.22
N GLU A 81 13.43 10.36 -9.13
CA GLU A 81 13.11 11.73 -8.66
C GLU A 81 12.08 12.43 -9.57
N ALA A 82 12.11 12.17 -10.88
CA ALA A 82 11.12 12.69 -11.81
C ALA A 82 9.72 12.10 -11.57
N GLU A 83 9.62 10.82 -11.21
CA GLU A 83 8.35 10.18 -10.83
C GLU A 83 7.83 10.70 -9.50
N LYS A 84 8.70 10.84 -8.51
CA LYS A 84 8.34 11.44 -7.21
C LYS A 84 7.81 12.86 -7.37
N ALA A 85 8.45 13.69 -8.20
CA ALA A 85 8.00 15.05 -8.47
C ALA A 85 6.62 15.12 -9.13
N ARG A 86 6.30 14.17 -10.02
CA ARG A 86 4.95 14.05 -10.62
C ARG A 86 3.90 13.59 -9.62
N GLY A 87 4.30 12.91 -8.56
CA GLY A 87 3.42 12.28 -7.59
C GLY A 87 2.83 10.95 -8.06
N VAL A 88 1.98 10.39 -7.22
CA VAL A 88 1.33 9.09 -7.46
C VAL A 88 -0.18 9.19 -7.29
N ILE A 89 -0.90 8.32 -8.00
CA ILE A 89 -2.34 8.19 -7.89
C ILE A 89 -2.72 6.74 -7.59
N ALA A 90 -3.71 6.53 -6.74
CA ALA A 90 -4.26 5.20 -6.45
C ALA A 90 -5.76 5.26 -6.20
N ALA A 91 -6.46 4.20 -6.58
CA ALA A 91 -7.87 4.00 -6.24
C ALA A 91 -7.97 3.08 -5.00
N SER A 92 -8.35 3.63 -3.86
CA SER A 92 -8.51 2.86 -2.62
C SER A 92 -9.29 3.64 -1.56
N ALA A 93 -10.23 2.98 -0.89
CA ALA A 93 -10.97 3.53 0.25
C ALA A 93 -10.52 2.94 1.61
N GLY A 94 -9.34 2.35 1.69
CA GLY A 94 -8.90 1.61 2.87
C GLY A 94 -7.42 1.77 3.21
N ASN A 95 -6.84 0.74 3.80
CA ASN A 95 -5.49 0.75 4.36
C ASN A 95 -4.39 1.07 3.33
N HIS A 96 -4.60 0.74 2.05
CA HIS A 96 -3.64 1.11 1.02
C HIS A 96 -3.59 2.63 0.80
N ALA A 97 -4.75 3.30 0.77
CA ALA A 97 -4.82 4.75 0.67
C ALA A 97 -4.06 5.44 1.81
N GLN A 98 -4.30 4.99 3.04
CA GLN A 98 -3.64 5.54 4.24
C GLN A 98 -2.13 5.30 4.24
N GLY A 99 -1.68 4.07 3.94
CA GLY A 99 -0.25 3.76 3.86
C GLY A 99 0.48 4.55 2.77
N LEU A 100 -0.17 4.73 1.61
CA LEU A 100 0.39 5.53 0.52
C LEU A 100 0.45 7.03 0.89
N ALA A 101 -0.63 7.57 1.47
CA ALA A 101 -0.69 8.96 1.92
C ALA A 101 0.38 9.25 2.98
N TYR A 102 0.46 8.42 4.02
CA TYR A 102 1.41 8.57 5.12
C TYR A 102 2.87 8.59 4.64
N HIS A 103 3.26 7.60 3.84
CA HIS A 103 4.65 7.53 3.36
C HIS A 103 4.93 8.52 2.23
N GLY A 104 3.93 8.87 1.41
CA GLY A 104 4.06 9.93 0.42
C GLY A 104 4.40 11.27 1.07
N ALA A 105 3.67 11.66 2.11
CA ALA A 105 3.95 12.87 2.87
C ALA A 105 5.36 12.86 3.49
N ARG A 106 5.78 11.73 4.07
CA ARG A 106 7.14 11.58 4.65
C ARG A 106 8.26 11.70 3.62
N LEU A 107 8.02 11.28 2.39
CA LEU A 107 9.00 11.27 1.30
C LEU A 107 8.89 12.51 0.40
N GLY A 108 7.96 13.42 0.68
CA GLY A 108 7.71 14.60 -0.16
C GLY A 108 7.10 14.27 -1.52
N VAL A 109 6.44 13.11 -1.65
CA VAL A 109 5.79 12.66 -2.89
C VAL A 109 4.30 13.04 -2.84
N PRO A 110 3.80 13.86 -3.78
CA PRO A 110 2.38 14.19 -3.86
C PRO A 110 1.54 12.92 -4.08
N VAL A 111 0.48 12.74 -3.29
CA VAL A 111 -0.39 11.58 -3.37
C VAL A 111 -1.82 12.00 -3.66
N THR A 112 -2.42 11.43 -4.71
CA THR A 112 -3.84 11.57 -5.02
C THR A 112 -4.53 10.22 -4.84
N ILE A 113 -5.62 10.20 -4.07
CA ILE A 113 -6.42 9.00 -3.82
C ILE A 113 -7.82 9.19 -4.39
N VAL A 114 -8.21 8.28 -5.28
CA VAL A 114 -9.57 8.20 -5.82
C VAL A 114 -10.39 7.30 -4.91
N MET A 115 -11.53 7.81 -4.42
CA MET A 115 -12.44 7.06 -3.55
C MET A 115 -13.88 7.08 -4.10
N PRO A 116 -14.65 6.00 -3.91
CA PRO A 116 -16.09 6.03 -4.17
C PRO A 116 -16.77 7.15 -3.36
N LYS A 117 -17.78 7.82 -3.95
CA LYS A 117 -18.55 8.85 -3.25
C LYS A 117 -19.24 8.34 -1.97
N THR A 118 -19.47 7.03 -1.88
CA THR A 118 -20.07 6.36 -0.72
C THR A 118 -19.05 6.02 0.39
N THR A 119 -17.78 6.40 0.22
CA THR A 119 -16.75 6.11 1.24
C THR A 119 -17.09 6.84 2.54
N PRO A 120 -17.08 6.15 3.70
CA PRO A 120 -17.34 6.78 4.99
C PRO A 120 -16.43 7.99 5.23
N PHE A 121 -17.01 9.09 5.70
CA PHE A 121 -16.30 10.35 5.94
C PHE A 121 -15.02 10.18 6.76
N VAL A 122 -15.05 9.34 7.79
CA VAL A 122 -13.91 9.11 8.67
C VAL A 122 -12.68 8.56 7.90
N LYS A 123 -12.90 7.71 6.88
CA LYS A 123 -11.83 7.16 6.05
C LYS A 123 -11.26 8.20 5.09
N VAL A 124 -12.14 9.02 4.52
CA VAL A 124 -11.74 10.15 3.68
C VAL A 124 -10.89 11.12 4.49
N GLN A 125 -11.37 11.48 5.68
CA GLN A 125 -10.68 12.43 6.56
C GLN A 125 -9.31 11.90 6.99
N HIS A 126 -9.20 10.66 7.47
CA HIS A 126 -7.91 10.07 7.84
C HIS A 126 -6.89 10.07 6.68
N THR A 127 -7.36 9.83 5.45
CA THR A 127 -6.48 9.85 4.29
C THR A 127 -5.98 11.28 3.98
N ARG A 128 -6.84 12.28 4.15
CA ARG A 128 -6.48 13.70 4.03
C ARG A 128 -5.53 14.16 5.15
N ASP A 129 -5.78 13.71 6.38
CA ASP A 129 -4.93 14.02 7.54
C ASP A 129 -3.50 13.48 7.36
N PHE A 130 -3.32 12.40 6.60
CA PHE A 130 -2.01 11.91 6.16
C PHE A 130 -1.43 12.68 4.96
N GLY A 131 -2.07 13.75 4.49
CA GLY A 131 -1.52 14.65 3.48
C GLY A 131 -1.90 14.33 2.03
N ALA A 132 -2.77 13.37 1.75
CA ALA A 132 -3.19 13.07 0.38
C ALA A 132 -4.35 13.97 -0.09
N THR A 133 -4.35 14.26 -1.39
CA THR A 133 -5.52 14.79 -2.09
C THR A 133 -6.52 13.65 -2.32
N VAL A 134 -7.77 13.81 -1.90
CA VAL A 134 -8.83 12.81 -2.11
C VAL A 134 -9.88 13.37 -3.06
N ILE A 135 -10.16 12.64 -4.14
CA ILE A 135 -11.14 12.94 -5.18
C ILE A 135 -12.15 11.81 -5.37
#